data_e4681906738b87fc7f1bdd7405809189
#
_entry.id   e4681906738b87fc7f1bdd7405809189
#
_cell.length_a   1.000
_cell.length_b   1.000
_cell.length_c   1.000
_cell.angle_alpha   90.00
_cell.angle_beta   90.00
_cell.angle_gamma   90.00
#
_symmetry.space_group_name_H-M   'P 1'
#
loop_
_entity.id
_entity.type
_entity.pdbx_description
1 polymer ?
#
loop_
_entity_poly.entity_id
_entity_poly.type
_entity_poly.pdbx_seq_one_letter_code
_entity_poly.pdbx_strand_id
1 'polypeptide(L)'
;GDCATQRNLSAAGREQARQAGAAMRAAGIRLHEVRTSQWCRCRDTAELAFGRADDWPALNSFFASRGSESAQTDQVRAWAATLEAGRNAMLVTHQVNISAVMGQFAAPGEVVAGSWREGRIEPAFRFVP
;
A
#
# COMPACT_ATOMS: atom_id res chain seq x y z
N GLY A 1 13.44 11.23 2.32
CA GLY A 1 13.38 12.64 2.12
C GLY A 1 12.98 13.42 3.36
N ASP A 2 12.98 14.72 3.22
CA ASP A 2 12.58 15.61 4.30
C ASP A 2 11.07 15.73 4.36
N CYS A 3 10.46 15.26 5.46
CA CYS A 3 9.02 15.32 5.65
C CYS A 3 8.46 16.74 5.65
N ALA A 4 9.26 17.73 6.06
CA ALA A 4 8.82 19.12 6.11
C ALA A 4 8.50 19.70 4.72
N THR A 5 9.05 19.13 3.66
CA THR A 5 8.82 19.58 2.28
C THR A 5 7.76 18.77 1.56
N GLN A 6 7.17 17.77 2.21
CA GLN A 6 6.18 16.87 1.63
C GLN A 6 4.77 17.24 2.05
N ARG A 7 3.79 16.81 1.24
CA ARG A 7 2.39 16.86 1.64
C ARG A 7 2.14 15.73 2.62
N ASN A 8 1.96 16.06 3.88
CA ASN A 8 1.74 15.11 4.95
C ASN A 8 0.25 14.93 5.24
N LEU A 9 -0.08 13.90 6.04
CA LEU A 9 -1.46 13.61 6.41
C LEU A 9 -2.08 14.76 7.23
N SER A 10 -3.32 15.08 6.90
CA SER A 10 -4.15 15.94 7.74
C SER A 10 -4.58 15.18 9.00
N ALA A 11 -5.19 15.87 9.97
CA ALA A 11 -5.76 15.22 11.14
C ALA A 11 -6.80 14.17 10.74
N ALA A 12 -7.64 14.47 9.75
CA ALA A 12 -8.63 13.54 9.23
C ALA A 12 -7.98 12.33 8.57
N GLY A 13 -6.89 12.53 7.81
CA GLY A 13 -6.15 11.44 7.19
C GLY A 13 -5.48 10.53 8.21
N ARG A 14 -4.96 11.09 9.28
CA ARG A 14 -4.37 10.31 10.37
C ARG A 14 -5.43 9.44 11.06
N GLU A 15 -6.61 9.98 11.31
CA GLU A 15 -7.71 9.22 11.89
C GLU A 15 -8.20 8.12 10.93
N GLN A 16 -8.28 8.41 9.64
CA GLN A 16 -8.64 7.42 8.63
C GLN A 16 -7.65 6.24 8.64
N ALA A 17 -6.35 6.52 8.79
CA ALA A 17 -5.34 5.47 8.89
C ALA A 17 -5.57 4.58 10.11
N ARG A 18 -5.88 5.17 11.26
CA ARG A 18 -6.21 4.40 12.48
C ARG A 18 -7.43 3.52 12.28
N GLN A 19 -8.46 4.06 11.62
CA GLN A 19 -9.69 3.33 11.34
C GLN A 19 -9.45 2.16 10.38
N ALA A 20 -8.58 2.32 9.40
CA ALA A 20 -8.21 1.24 8.48
C ALA A 20 -7.60 0.06 9.25
N GLY A 21 -6.66 0.35 10.15
CA GLY A 21 -6.05 -0.68 10.99
C GLY A 21 -7.06 -1.35 11.92
N ALA A 22 -7.94 -0.57 12.53
CA ALA A 22 -8.98 -1.08 13.42
C ALA A 22 -9.97 -1.99 12.67
N ALA A 23 -10.39 -1.59 11.47
CA ALA A 23 -11.30 -2.36 10.65
C ALA A 23 -10.70 -3.72 10.27
N MET A 24 -9.44 -3.74 9.91
CA MET A 24 -8.76 -4.98 9.54
C MET A 24 -8.59 -5.92 10.74
N ARG A 25 -8.23 -5.38 11.90
CA ARG A 25 -8.16 -6.17 13.13
C ARG A 25 -9.53 -6.74 13.51
N ALA A 26 -10.58 -5.94 13.40
CA ALA A 26 -11.95 -6.38 13.70
C ALA A 26 -12.41 -7.48 12.74
N ALA A 27 -11.94 -7.47 11.50
CA ALA A 27 -12.23 -8.50 10.51
C ALA A 27 -11.36 -9.76 10.70
N GLY A 28 -10.46 -9.77 11.67
CA GLY A 28 -9.57 -10.91 11.91
C GLY A 28 -8.45 -11.06 10.90
N ILE A 29 -8.14 -10.01 10.14
CA ILE A 29 -7.08 -10.05 9.13
C ILE A 29 -5.73 -9.88 9.83
N ARG A 30 -4.89 -10.91 9.72
CA ARG A 30 -3.54 -10.88 10.27
C ARG A 30 -2.55 -10.53 9.17
N LEU A 31 -1.75 -9.49 9.40
CA LEU A 31 -0.71 -9.06 8.47
C LEU A 31 0.63 -9.63 8.91
N HIS A 32 1.30 -10.36 8.03
CA HIS A 32 2.62 -10.93 8.26
C HIS A 32 3.72 -9.96 7.87
N GLU A 33 3.39 -9.00 7.01
CA GLU A 33 4.35 -8.05 6.47
C GLU A 33 3.64 -6.74 6.15
N VAL A 34 4.27 -5.60 6.46
CA VAL A 34 3.79 -4.27 6.11
C VAL A 34 4.94 -3.50 5.47
N ARG A 35 4.83 -3.22 4.18
CA ARG A 35 5.81 -2.44 3.43
C ARG A 35 5.21 -1.12 3.01
N THR A 36 6.03 -0.09 2.94
CA THR A 36 5.57 1.25 2.64
C THR A 36 6.51 1.97 1.68
N SER A 37 5.92 2.89 0.89
CA SER A 37 6.68 3.92 0.22
C SER A 37 7.50 4.71 1.24
N GLN A 38 8.63 5.24 0.81
CA GLN A 38 9.49 6.07 1.66
C GLN A 38 8.93 7.47 1.92
N TRP A 39 7.84 7.85 1.24
CA TRP A 39 7.18 9.13 1.48
C TRP A 39 6.57 9.14 2.87
N CYS A 40 6.72 10.28 3.57
CA CYS A 40 6.33 10.38 4.98
C CYS A 40 4.87 10.08 5.22
N ARG A 41 3.96 10.52 4.34
CA ARG A 41 2.53 10.24 4.49
C ARG A 41 2.20 8.76 4.43
N CYS A 42 2.95 7.99 3.64
CA CYS A 42 2.75 6.54 3.56
C CYS A 42 3.29 5.85 4.81
N ARG A 43 4.47 6.25 5.27
CA ARG A 43 5.07 5.70 6.49
C ARG A 43 4.19 5.99 7.71
N ASP A 44 3.69 7.21 7.82
CA ASP A 44 2.79 7.58 8.91
C ASP A 44 1.51 6.76 8.87
N THR A 45 0.93 6.56 7.68
CA THR A 45 -0.25 5.71 7.51
C THR A 45 0.02 4.28 7.99
N ALA A 46 1.14 3.69 7.57
CA ALA A 46 1.50 2.33 7.96
C ALA A 46 1.68 2.21 9.47
N GLU A 47 2.37 3.15 10.10
CA GLU A 47 2.60 3.13 11.54
C GLU A 47 1.32 3.35 12.33
N LEU A 48 0.48 4.29 11.91
CA LEU A 48 -0.79 4.57 12.60
C LEU A 48 -1.77 3.40 12.47
N ALA A 49 -1.83 2.78 11.30
CA ALA A 49 -2.78 1.69 11.04
C ALA A 49 -2.28 0.35 11.60
N PHE A 50 -0.99 0.05 11.43
CA PHE A 50 -0.47 -1.30 11.62
C PHE A 50 0.68 -1.41 12.62
N GLY A 51 1.17 -0.28 13.14
CA GLY A 51 2.22 -0.26 14.16
C GLY A 51 3.63 -0.52 13.64
N ARG A 52 3.81 -0.61 12.33
CA ARG A 52 5.12 -0.83 11.70
C ARG A 52 5.13 -0.34 10.27
N ALA A 53 6.32 -0.09 9.74
CA ALA A 53 6.51 0.37 8.38
C ALA A 53 7.91 -0.01 7.89
N ASP A 54 7.99 -0.97 6.98
CA ASP A 54 9.24 -1.35 6.33
C ASP A 54 9.34 -0.65 4.99
N ASP A 55 10.34 0.21 4.83
CA ASP A 55 10.51 0.99 3.60
C ASP A 55 10.80 0.10 2.40
N TRP A 56 10.14 0.39 1.28
CA TRP A 56 10.39 -0.29 0.01
C TRP A 56 10.32 0.70 -1.14
N PRO A 57 11.46 1.07 -1.77
CA PRO A 57 11.48 2.06 -2.84
C PRO A 57 10.58 1.73 -4.04
N ALA A 58 10.32 0.45 -4.30
CA ALA A 58 9.41 0.06 -5.38
C ALA A 58 8.00 0.62 -5.21
N LEU A 59 7.62 1.02 -4.00
CA LEU A 59 6.32 1.61 -3.69
C LEU A 59 6.32 3.14 -3.78
N ASN A 60 7.46 3.78 -4.05
CA ASN A 60 7.53 5.22 -4.18
C ASN A 60 6.72 5.70 -5.38
N SER A 61 6.14 6.89 -5.25
CA SER A 61 5.36 7.47 -6.34
C SER A 61 6.24 7.73 -7.57
N PHE A 62 5.76 7.31 -8.75
CA PHE A 62 6.38 7.64 -10.02
C PHE A 62 5.59 8.72 -10.77
N PHE A 63 4.68 9.42 -10.07
CA PHE A 63 3.87 10.47 -10.70
C PHE A 63 4.72 11.54 -11.40
N ALA A 64 5.82 11.94 -10.78
CA ALA A 64 6.75 12.91 -11.34
C ALA A 64 7.83 12.28 -12.23
N SER A 65 7.89 10.95 -12.30
CA SER A 65 8.93 10.23 -13.07
C SER A 65 8.34 8.93 -13.64
N ARG A 66 7.54 9.08 -14.69
CA ARG A 66 6.85 7.95 -15.32
C ARG A 66 7.80 6.89 -15.90
N GLY A 67 9.06 7.26 -16.13
CA GLY A 67 10.05 6.33 -16.66
C GLY A 67 10.36 5.13 -15.75
N SER A 68 10.08 5.23 -14.46
CA SER A 68 10.33 4.14 -13.51
C SER A 68 9.10 3.25 -13.26
N GLU A 69 7.95 3.56 -13.86
CA GLU A 69 6.70 2.83 -13.61
C GLU A 69 6.83 1.33 -13.86
N SER A 70 7.33 0.96 -15.03
CA SER A 70 7.42 -0.45 -15.43
C SER A 70 8.32 -1.25 -14.48
N ALA A 71 9.50 -0.72 -14.17
CA ALA A 71 10.45 -1.40 -13.30
C ALA A 71 9.89 -1.58 -11.88
N GLN A 72 9.26 -0.54 -11.33
CA GLN A 72 8.67 -0.60 -9.98
C GLN A 72 7.50 -1.59 -9.94
N THR A 73 6.61 -1.54 -10.94
CA THR A 73 5.48 -2.46 -11.04
C THR A 73 5.95 -3.90 -11.16
N ASP A 74 6.98 -4.16 -11.96
CA ASP A 74 7.54 -5.50 -12.11
C ASP A 74 8.14 -6.02 -10.81
N GLN A 75 8.79 -5.16 -10.03
CA GLN A 75 9.33 -5.54 -8.72
C GLN A 75 8.22 -5.96 -7.77
N VAL A 76 7.11 -5.23 -7.74
CA VAL A 76 5.97 -5.55 -6.87
C VAL A 76 5.37 -6.90 -7.29
N ARG A 77 5.19 -7.12 -8.58
CA ARG A 77 4.65 -8.39 -9.10
C ARG A 77 5.57 -9.56 -8.81
N ALA A 78 6.87 -9.39 -8.99
CA ALA A 78 7.83 -10.44 -8.70
C ALA A 78 7.82 -10.82 -7.21
N TRP A 79 7.71 -9.83 -6.34
CA TRP A 79 7.57 -10.07 -4.91
C TRP A 79 6.27 -10.80 -4.59
N ALA A 80 5.14 -10.38 -5.19
CA ALA A 80 3.84 -11.01 -4.96
C ALA A 80 3.86 -12.50 -5.32
N ALA A 81 4.61 -12.86 -6.36
CA ALA A 81 4.77 -14.25 -6.78
C ALA A 81 5.48 -15.12 -5.72
N THR A 82 6.19 -14.50 -4.77
CA THR A 82 6.88 -15.23 -3.71
C THR A 82 6.01 -15.44 -2.46
N LEU A 83 4.83 -14.82 -2.40
CA LEU A 83 3.96 -14.93 -1.23
C LEU A 83 3.41 -16.35 -1.09
N GLU A 84 3.55 -16.89 0.11
CA GLU A 84 3.00 -18.19 0.43
C GLU A 84 1.51 -18.10 0.75
N ALA A 85 0.77 -19.15 0.46
CA ALA A 85 -0.65 -19.23 0.80
C ALA A 85 -0.85 -19.04 2.31
N GLY A 86 -1.84 -18.24 2.68
CA GLY A 86 -2.14 -17.93 4.07
C GLY A 86 -1.31 -16.80 4.67
N ARG A 87 -0.35 -16.25 3.93
CA ARG A 87 0.40 -15.08 4.39
C ARG A 87 -0.16 -13.82 3.74
N ASN A 88 -0.51 -12.86 4.57
CA ASN A 88 -1.04 -11.57 4.12
C ASN A 88 0.02 -10.48 4.26
N ALA A 89 0.10 -9.61 3.28
CA ALA A 89 0.98 -8.46 3.31
C ALA A 89 0.19 -7.21 2.99
N MET A 90 0.58 -6.09 3.60
CA MET A 90 0.03 -4.78 3.33
C MET A 90 1.10 -3.93 2.65
N LEU A 91 0.70 -3.30 1.55
CA LEU A 91 1.55 -2.33 0.86
C LEU A 91 0.88 -0.96 0.96
N VAL A 92 1.59 0.00 1.56
CA VAL A 92 1.10 1.37 1.69
C VAL A 92 1.83 2.22 0.66
N THR A 93 1.10 2.74 -0.32
CA THR A 93 1.69 3.37 -1.47
C THR A 93 0.79 4.49 -2.02
N HIS A 94 0.92 4.82 -3.29
CA HIS A 94 0.26 5.94 -3.94
C HIS A 94 -0.73 5.44 -4.98
N GLN A 95 -1.69 6.31 -5.34
CA GLN A 95 -2.73 5.97 -6.33
C GLN A 95 -2.14 5.49 -7.65
N VAL A 96 -1.08 6.16 -8.14
CA VAL A 96 -0.45 5.77 -9.41
C VAL A 96 0.15 4.35 -9.35
N ASN A 97 0.71 3.98 -8.20
CA ASN A 97 1.28 2.66 -7.99
C ASN A 97 0.18 1.59 -7.91
N ILE A 98 -0.90 1.89 -7.19
CA ILE A 98 -2.04 0.98 -7.08
C ILE A 98 -2.65 0.74 -8.46
N SER A 99 -2.86 1.79 -9.23
CA SER A 99 -3.41 1.67 -10.59
C SER A 99 -2.53 0.81 -11.48
N ALA A 100 -1.21 0.98 -11.41
CA ALA A 100 -0.28 0.21 -12.23
C ALA A 100 -0.25 -1.26 -11.85
N VAL A 101 -0.31 -1.58 -10.56
CA VAL A 101 -0.22 -2.97 -10.07
C VAL A 101 -1.57 -3.67 -10.16
N MET A 102 -2.65 -3.00 -9.76
CA MET A 102 -3.98 -3.62 -9.65
C MET A 102 -4.86 -3.41 -10.87
N GLY A 103 -4.51 -2.45 -11.73
CA GLY A 103 -5.35 -2.10 -12.88
C GLY A 103 -6.65 -1.38 -12.51
N GLN A 104 -6.72 -0.80 -11.31
CA GLN A 104 -7.91 -0.15 -10.79
C GLN A 104 -7.55 1.16 -10.10
N PHE A 105 -8.43 2.15 -10.24
CA PHE A 105 -8.31 3.39 -9.47
C PHE A 105 -8.63 3.15 -8.01
N ALA A 106 -7.89 3.85 -7.13
CA ALA A 106 -8.17 3.89 -5.70
C ALA A 106 -8.43 5.32 -5.26
N ALA A 107 -9.43 5.51 -4.41
CA ALA A 107 -9.65 6.77 -3.72
C ALA A 107 -8.58 6.96 -2.63
N PRO A 108 -8.30 8.21 -2.21
CA PRO A 108 -7.39 8.42 -1.09
C PRO A 108 -7.83 7.63 0.14
N GLY A 109 -6.90 6.88 0.73
CA GLY A 109 -7.17 6.06 1.91
C GLY A 109 -7.92 4.76 1.64
N GLU A 110 -8.29 4.48 0.41
CA GLU A 110 -8.98 3.23 0.07
C GLU A 110 -8.03 2.05 0.14
N VAL A 111 -8.52 0.94 0.69
CA VAL A 111 -7.81 -0.34 0.71
C VAL A 111 -8.31 -1.18 -0.47
N VAL A 112 -7.38 -1.62 -1.32
CA VAL A 112 -7.68 -2.50 -2.46
C VAL A 112 -6.95 -3.81 -2.23
N ALA A 113 -7.70 -4.88 -2.07
CA ALA A 113 -7.14 -6.20 -1.77
C ALA A 113 -7.19 -7.11 -3.00
N GLY A 114 -6.18 -7.96 -3.12
CA GLY A 114 -6.10 -8.95 -4.18
C GLY A 114 -5.33 -10.18 -3.75
N SER A 115 -5.34 -11.18 -4.59
CA SER A 115 -4.59 -12.43 -4.40
C SER A 115 -3.73 -12.69 -5.63
N TRP A 116 -2.53 -13.24 -5.41
CA TRP A 116 -1.69 -13.65 -6.53
C TRP A 116 -2.19 -14.99 -7.07
N ARG A 117 -2.57 -15.00 -8.34
CA ARG A 117 -3.05 -16.21 -9.02
C ARG A 117 -2.59 -16.24 -10.46
N GLU A 118 -1.95 -17.33 -10.86
CA GLU A 118 -1.61 -17.60 -12.25
C GLU A 118 -0.88 -16.44 -12.95
N GLY A 119 0.11 -15.89 -12.25
CA GLY A 119 0.98 -14.83 -12.82
C GLY A 119 0.41 -13.42 -12.74
N ARG A 120 -0.66 -13.22 -12.01
CA ARG A 120 -1.26 -11.88 -11.86
C ARG A 120 -1.88 -11.69 -10.48
N ILE A 121 -2.14 -10.43 -10.15
CA ILE A 121 -2.88 -10.08 -8.93
C ILE A 121 -4.36 -10.00 -9.31
N GLU A 122 -5.16 -10.87 -8.70
CA GLU A 122 -6.59 -10.94 -8.94
C GLU A 122 -7.31 -10.15 -7.85
N PRO A 123 -8.12 -9.13 -8.22
CA PRO A 123 -8.86 -8.33 -7.22
C PRO A 123 -9.81 -9.18 -6.40
N ALA A 124 -9.87 -8.92 -5.10
CA ALA A 124 -10.73 -9.64 -4.17
C ALA A 124 -11.83 -8.73 -3.60
N PHE A 125 -11.45 -7.61 -2.98
CA PHE A 125 -12.39 -6.64 -2.41
C PHE A 125 -11.70 -5.29 -2.24
N ARG A 126 -12.51 -4.27 -1.93
CA ARG A 126 -12.00 -2.93 -1.64
C ARG A 126 -12.95 -2.23 -0.67
N PHE A 127 -12.40 -1.32 0.14
CA PHE A 127 -13.20 -0.52 1.07
C PHE A 127 -12.51 0.79 1.42
N VAL A 128 -13.32 1.79 1.80
CA VAL A 128 -12.85 3.06 2.34
C VAL A 128 -13.16 3.06 3.84
N PRO A 129 -12.14 3.15 4.69
CA PRO A 129 -12.35 3.16 6.14
C PRO A 129 -13.17 4.36 6.63
#